data_c59d2808b0f8697adaaf00e38772a342
#
_entry.id   c59d2808b0f8697adaaf00e38772a342
#
_cell.length_a   1.000
_cell.length_b   1.000
_cell.length_c   1.000
_cell.angle_alpha   90.00
_cell.angle_beta   90.00
_cell.angle_gamma   90.00
#
_symmetry.space_group_name_H-M   'P 1'
#
loop_
_entity.id
_entity.type
_entity.pdbx_description
1 polymer ?
#
loop_
_entity_poly.entity_id
_entity_poly.type
_entity_poly.pdbx_seq_one_letter_code
_entity_poly.pdbx_strand_id
1 'polypeptide(L)'
;GEDNDGDGDADCDDSDCADAAICAGGTDLKIGTPDDANAAQISLCTTEGGEAIVTAYIGPNDPADPPSDGAQGWSLGIEHNPAELTITNDTFPSTSGTVAGDVNDGGLRNTGFEKTEIIDPARNEGRAGLVSAVVLSFTMPIVLNPNEDQSILRARYVVAEGAGGEGFSSEINFVDGLIGSGQPVDTVLTVRGQTLDPTQVQGITIVHSDDACAPPGVVFTRADANNDDKVDIADPIFTINWLIRNGPTPACIASADANDDGKTDLSDPLYTIAYRFQAGPVPPAPFPSCGQDATPDGLSCNDSSCP
;
A
#
# COMPACT_ATOMS: atom_id res chain seq x y z
N GLY A 1 -0.04 19.70 32.11
CA GLY A 1 -0.87 19.35 33.12
C GLY A 1 -0.82 20.12 34.42
N GLU A 2 -1.95 20.18 35.07
CA GLU A 2 -2.09 20.67 36.41
C GLU A 2 -2.62 19.49 37.25
N ASP A 3 -2.00 19.21 38.41
CA ASP A 3 -2.51 18.34 39.44
C ASP A 3 -3.81 18.99 40.00
N ASN A 4 -4.97 18.49 39.57
CA ASN A 4 -6.25 19.15 39.87
C ASN A 4 -6.97 18.57 41.10
N ASP A 5 -6.52 17.47 41.65
CA ASP A 5 -7.01 16.83 42.87
C ASP A 5 -6.02 16.83 44.04
N GLY A 6 -4.74 17.16 43.78
CA GLY A 6 -3.69 17.37 44.76
C GLY A 6 -3.05 16.08 45.26
N ASP A 7 -3.09 14.99 44.49
CA ASP A 7 -2.46 13.72 44.89
C ASP A 7 -0.97 13.67 44.51
N GLY A 8 -0.49 14.63 43.69
CA GLY A 8 0.92 14.83 43.31
C GLY A 8 1.24 14.33 41.93
N ASP A 9 0.32 13.74 41.21
CA ASP A 9 0.46 13.31 39.83
C ASP A 9 -0.22 14.34 38.93
N ALA A 10 0.28 14.51 37.71
CA ALA A 10 -0.24 15.49 36.76
C ALA A 10 -1.00 14.80 35.64
N ASP A 11 -2.28 15.17 35.47
CA ASP A 11 -3.20 14.81 34.40
C ASP A 11 -3.11 13.34 33.90
N CYS A 12 -2.14 12.99 33.07
CA CYS A 12 -2.06 11.68 32.44
C CYS A 12 -1.38 10.60 33.30
N ASP A 13 -0.62 10.99 34.32
CA ASP A 13 -0.06 10.09 35.35
C ASP A 13 -1.05 9.86 36.52
N ASP A 14 -2.12 10.62 36.56
CA ASP A 14 -3.19 10.54 37.53
C ASP A 14 -4.11 9.34 37.25
N SER A 15 -4.31 8.49 38.27
CA SER A 15 -5.13 7.29 38.16
C SER A 15 -6.61 7.57 37.80
N ASP A 16 -7.09 8.78 38.14
CA ASP A 16 -8.47 9.19 37.87
C ASP A 16 -8.66 9.68 36.44
N CYS A 17 -7.58 10.09 35.77
CA CYS A 17 -7.54 10.55 34.39
C CYS A 17 -6.95 9.54 33.40
N ALA A 18 -6.34 8.45 33.88
CA ALA A 18 -5.66 7.45 33.05
C ALA A 18 -6.57 6.84 31.94
N ASP A 19 -7.88 6.85 32.15
CA ASP A 19 -8.88 6.40 31.17
C ASP A 19 -9.38 7.53 30.26
N ALA A 20 -8.92 8.77 30.42
CA ALA A 20 -9.30 9.85 29.52
C ALA A 20 -8.59 9.68 28.17
N ALA A 21 -9.33 9.77 27.07
CA ALA A 21 -8.77 9.66 25.71
C ALA A 21 -7.63 10.64 25.43
N ILE A 22 -7.54 11.72 26.21
CA ILE A 22 -6.49 12.74 26.12
C ILE A 22 -5.16 12.30 26.76
N CYS A 23 -5.18 11.26 27.63
CA CYS A 23 -4.00 10.71 28.28
C CYS A 23 -3.47 9.45 27.60
N ALA A 24 -4.21 8.92 26.63
CA ALA A 24 -3.70 7.88 25.76
C ALA A 24 -2.68 8.47 24.78
N GLY A 25 -1.65 7.72 24.45
CA GLY A 25 -0.73 8.07 23.36
C GLY A 25 -1.49 8.45 22.10
N GLY A 26 -0.95 9.40 21.34
CA GLY A 26 -1.62 9.95 20.17
C GLY A 26 -1.77 8.92 19.05
N THR A 27 -2.74 9.14 18.18
CA THR A 27 -2.95 8.34 16.97
C THR A 27 -2.61 9.17 15.74
N ASP A 28 -1.79 8.63 14.87
CA ASP A 28 -1.36 9.26 13.63
C ASP A 28 -2.11 8.69 12.42
N LEU A 29 -2.26 9.53 11.40
CA LEU A 29 -2.62 9.12 10.06
C LEU A 29 -1.39 9.23 9.15
N LYS A 30 -1.12 8.17 8.40
CA LYS A 30 0.02 8.09 7.49
C LYS A 30 -0.43 7.64 6.10
N ILE A 31 0.20 8.15 5.06
CA ILE A 31 0.13 7.61 3.71
C ILE A 31 1.49 7.02 3.39
N GLY A 32 1.52 5.73 3.05
CA GLY A 32 2.71 4.98 2.72
C GLY A 32 2.51 4.06 1.52
N THR A 33 3.40 3.10 1.35
CA THR A 33 3.25 2.02 0.38
C THR A 33 2.45 0.85 0.99
N PRO A 34 2.01 -0.15 0.22
CA PRO A 34 1.32 -1.32 0.78
C PRO A 34 2.12 -2.09 1.85
N ASP A 35 3.46 -1.96 1.83
CA ASP A 35 4.37 -2.73 2.68
C ASP A 35 5.09 -1.86 3.72
N ASP A 36 5.00 -0.52 3.63
CA ASP A 36 5.67 0.42 4.54
C ASP A 36 4.80 1.66 4.80
N ALA A 37 4.25 1.75 6.01
CA ALA A 37 3.46 2.90 6.48
C ALA A 37 4.28 4.20 6.59
N ASN A 38 5.61 4.09 6.77
CA ASN A 38 6.50 5.23 6.98
C ASN A 38 7.26 5.64 5.71
N ALA A 39 6.93 5.04 4.56
CA ALA A 39 7.49 5.45 3.29
C ALA A 39 7.17 6.92 3.00
N ALA A 40 8.19 7.75 2.84
CA ALA A 40 8.01 9.17 2.54
C ALA A 40 7.80 9.44 1.04
N GLN A 41 8.20 8.50 0.18
CA GLN A 41 8.06 8.61 -1.27
C GLN A 41 7.88 7.28 -1.98
N ILE A 42 7.29 7.34 -3.17
CA ILE A 42 7.25 6.26 -4.15
C ILE A 42 7.99 6.76 -5.39
N SER A 43 9.00 6.00 -5.82
CA SER A 43 9.72 6.29 -7.08
C SER A 43 9.10 5.51 -8.23
N LEU A 44 8.72 6.20 -9.28
CA LEU A 44 8.15 5.60 -10.50
C LEU A 44 9.11 5.79 -11.68
N CYS A 45 9.07 4.83 -12.61
CA CYS A 45 9.79 4.95 -13.88
C CYS A 45 9.21 6.08 -14.73
N THR A 46 10.09 6.92 -15.30
CA THR A 46 9.68 8.06 -16.12
C THR A 46 9.19 7.69 -17.52
N THR A 47 9.57 6.50 -18.03
CA THR A 47 9.33 6.11 -19.41
C THR A 47 7.95 5.47 -19.66
N GLU A 48 7.28 5.02 -18.60
CA GLU A 48 6.01 4.31 -18.72
C GLU A 48 4.99 4.92 -17.78
N GLY A 49 4.04 5.70 -18.20
CA GLY A 49 2.97 6.32 -17.42
C GLY A 49 2.65 5.62 -16.09
N GLY A 50 3.54 5.79 -15.09
CA GLY A 50 3.67 4.91 -13.93
C GLY A 50 2.42 4.87 -13.06
N GLU A 51 2.12 3.71 -12.50
CA GLU A 51 1.09 3.50 -11.48
C GLU A 51 1.71 3.38 -10.10
N ALA A 52 1.08 3.97 -9.08
CA ALA A 52 1.43 3.79 -7.68
C ALA A 52 0.22 3.33 -6.87
N ILE A 53 0.39 2.28 -6.07
CA ILE A 53 -0.59 1.95 -5.03
C ILE A 53 -0.13 2.63 -3.74
N VAL A 54 -0.95 3.55 -3.26
CA VAL A 54 -0.79 4.20 -1.96
C VAL A 54 -1.72 3.56 -0.95
N THR A 55 -1.26 3.44 0.27
CA THR A 55 -2.04 2.88 1.39
C THR A 55 -2.08 3.89 2.52
N ALA A 56 -3.28 4.17 3.02
CA ALA A 56 -3.45 4.95 4.24
C ALA A 56 -3.45 4.03 5.46
N TYR A 57 -2.87 4.52 6.55
CA TYR A 57 -2.70 3.81 7.81
C TYR A 57 -3.18 4.66 8.99
N ILE A 58 -3.67 3.95 10.03
CA ILE A 58 -3.87 4.48 11.37
C ILE A 58 -2.87 3.77 12.28
N GLY A 59 -2.10 4.50 13.06
CA GLY A 59 -1.12 3.91 13.95
C GLY A 59 -0.83 4.79 15.18
N PRO A 60 -0.01 4.29 16.12
CA PRO A 60 0.40 5.07 17.27
C PRO A 60 1.36 6.19 16.87
N ASN A 61 1.21 7.35 17.51
CA ASN A 61 2.18 8.44 17.38
C ASN A 61 3.56 8.06 17.95
N ASP A 62 3.55 7.35 19.07
CA ASP A 62 4.72 6.75 19.68
C ASP A 62 4.46 5.25 19.92
N PRO A 63 5.19 4.34 19.25
CA PRO A 63 5.05 2.91 19.50
C PRO A 63 5.42 2.47 20.94
N ALA A 64 6.16 3.29 21.69
CA ALA A 64 6.49 3.03 23.09
C ALA A 64 5.36 3.46 24.04
N ASP A 65 4.46 4.33 23.58
CA ASP A 65 3.29 4.81 24.32
C ASP A 65 2.06 4.83 23.40
N PRO A 66 1.55 3.65 23.00
CA PRO A 66 0.42 3.57 22.08
C PRO A 66 -0.88 4.02 22.76
N PRO A 67 -1.88 4.48 21.97
CA PRO A 67 -3.18 4.83 22.51
C PRO A 67 -3.85 3.61 23.17
N SER A 68 -4.58 3.84 24.27
CA SER A 68 -5.23 2.77 25.05
C SER A 68 -6.32 2.02 24.27
N ASP A 69 -6.90 2.67 23.26
CA ASP A 69 -7.97 2.13 22.42
C ASP A 69 -7.74 2.37 20.94
N GLY A 70 -8.15 1.38 20.15
CA GLY A 70 -8.09 1.44 18.70
C GLY A 70 -9.25 2.20 18.07
N ALA A 71 -9.06 2.62 16.83
CA ALA A 71 -10.08 3.27 16.04
C ALA A 71 -11.24 2.31 15.72
N GLN A 72 -12.47 2.82 15.88
CA GLN A 72 -13.73 2.15 15.53
C GLN A 72 -14.24 2.56 14.15
N GLY A 73 -13.69 3.64 13.61
CA GLY A 73 -14.02 4.19 12.31
C GLY A 73 -13.24 5.48 12.06
N TRP A 74 -13.43 6.03 10.89
CA TRP A 74 -12.81 7.27 10.46
C TRP A 74 -13.62 7.98 9.41
N SER A 75 -13.37 9.27 9.25
CA SER A 75 -13.63 9.99 8.02
C SER A 75 -12.33 10.70 7.61
N LEU A 76 -12.02 10.75 6.32
CA LEU A 76 -10.80 11.37 5.83
C LEU A 76 -10.97 11.91 4.41
N GLY A 77 -10.23 12.97 4.11
CA GLY A 77 -10.00 13.47 2.77
C GLY A 77 -8.53 13.30 2.38
N ILE A 78 -8.29 12.86 1.16
CA ILE A 78 -6.94 12.77 0.57
C ILE A 78 -6.94 13.56 -0.72
N GLU A 79 -6.00 14.49 -0.86
CA GLU A 79 -5.88 15.40 -2.00
C GLU A 79 -4.59 15.13 -2.78
N HIS A 80 -4.66 15.37 -4.09
CA HIS A 80 -3.52 15.39 -5.01
C HIS A 80 -3.70 16.49 -6.06
N ASN A 81 -2.63 16.83 -6.76
CA ASN A 81 -2.71 17.76 -7.89
C ASN A 81 -3.29 17.05 -9.13
N PRO A 82 -4.49 17.46 -9.62
CA PRO A 82 -5.12 16.80 -10.77
C PRO A 82 -4.39 17.03 -12.11
N ALA A 83 -3.48 17.98 -12.18
CA ALA A 83 -2.63 18.18 -13.36
C ALA A 83 -1.45 17.17 -13.40
N GLU A 84 -1.17 16.51 -12.30
CA GLU A 84 -0.01 15.62 -12.12
C GLU A 84 -0.40 14.17 -11.90
N LEU A 85 -1.48 13.93 -11.15
CA LEU A 85 -1.95 12.61 -10.78
C LEU A 85 -3.45 12.43 -11.07
N THR A 86 -3.83 11.18 -11.32
CA THR A 86 -5.23 10.75 -11.44
C THR A 86 -5.45 9.48 -10.64
N ILE A 87 -6.58 9.39 -9.92
CA ILE A 87 -6.98 8.15 -9.22
C ILE A 87 -7.73 7.26 -10.20
N THR A 88 -7.35 5.99 -10.30
CA THR A 88 -8.12 5.00 -11.09
C THR A 88 -9.34 4.53 -10.30
N ASN A 89 -10.41 4.19 -11.00
CA ASN A 89 -11.68 3.71 -10.42
C ASN A 89 -12.00 2.30 -10.91
N ASP A 90 -11.04 1.39 -10.77
CA ASP A 90 -11.21 -0.02 -11.12
C ASP A 90 -11.53 -0.88 -9.87
N THR A 91 -10.52 -1.24 -9.09
CA THR A 91 -10.62 -2.00 -7.84
C THR A 91 -10.50 -1.07 -6.62
N PHE A 92 -9.88 0.10 -6.81
CA PHE A 92 -9.60 1.10 -5.80
C PHE A 92 -10.26 2.45 -6.18
N PRO A 93 -10.49 3.38 -5.24
CA PRO A 93 -10.14 3.32 -3.81
C PRO A 93 -11.08 2.40 -2.99
N SER A 94 -10.52 1.63 -2.06
CA SER A 94 -11.25 0.64 -1.26
C SER A 94 -10.48 0.23 -0.01
N THR A 95 -11.19 -0.27 1.03
CA THR A 95 -10.60 -0.97 2.17
C THR A 95 -10.17 -2.40 1.81
N SER A 96 -10.53 -2.92 0.66
CA SER A 96 -10.19 -4.29 0.23
C SER A 96 -8.67 -4.52 0.21
N GLY A 97 -8.24 -5.64 0.79
CA GLY A 97 -6.83 -5.99 0.93
C GLY A 97 -6.07 -5.15 1.96
N THR A 98 -6.77 -4.50 2.88
CA THR A 98 -6.20 -3.82 4.06
C THR A 98 -6.61 -4.54 5.33
N VAL A 99 -5.94 -4.23 6.45
CA VAL A 99 -6.33 -4.76 7.77
C VAL A 99 -7.77 -4.38 8.11
N ALA A 100 -8.19 -3.16 7.78
CA ALA A 100 -9.58 -2.72 8.01
C ALA A 100 -10.58 -3.52 7.18
N GLY A 101 -10.25 -3.87 5.94
CA GLY A 101 -11.05 -4.75 5.10
C GLY A 101 -11.16 -6.17 5.66
N ASP A 102 -10.05 -6.73 6.12
CA ASP A 102 -10.01 -8.07 6.70
C ASP A 102 -10.76 -8.16 8.04
N VAL A 103 -10.65 -7.14 8.89
CA VAL A 103 -11.43 -7.03 10.14
C VAL A 103 -12.93 -7.01 9.85
N ASN A 104 -13.33 -6.30 8.79
CA ASN A 104 -14.73 -6.27 8.34
C ASN A 104 -15.16 -7.59 7.65
N ASP A 105 -14.22 -8.35 7.07
CA ASP A 105 -14.44 -9.62 6.36
C ASP A 105 -14.60 -10.85 7.26
N GLY A 106 -14.18 -10.79 8.50
CA GLY A 106 -14.21 -11.90 9.48
C GLY A 106 -15.59 -12.44 9.84
N GLY A 107 -16.57 -12.38 8.91
CA GLY A 107 -17.95 -12.85 9.07
C GLY A 107 -18.93 -11.76 9.53
N LEU A 108 -18.49 -10.52 9.62
CA LEU A 108 -19.28 -9.38 10.10
C LEU A 108 -19.56 -8.34 9.01
N ARG A 109 -19.32 -8.67 7.76
CA ARG A 109 -19.44 -7.82 6.55
C ARG A 109 -20.73 -6.99 6.43
N ASN A 110 -21.74 -7.22 7.24
CA ASN A 110 -23.03 -6.55 7.11
C ASN A 110 -23.35 -5.62 8.29
N THR A 111 -22.43 -5.37 9.20
CA THR A 111 -22.73 -4.60 10.42
C THR A 111 -22.08 -3.22 10.46
N GLY A 112 -21.15 -2.93 9.57
CA GLY A 112 -20.47 -1.65 9.45
C GLY A 112 -20.99 -0.78 8.29
N PHE A 113 -20.31 0.31 8.07
CA PHE A 113 -20.53 1.24 6.96
C PHE A 113 -19.20 1.56 6.31
N GLU A 114 -19.17 1.53 4.99
CA GLU A 114 -18.05 1.99 4.21
C GLU A 114 -18.55 2.82 3.04
N LYS A 115 -17.96 3.98 2.84
CA LYS A 115 -18.16 4.80 1.67
C LYS A 115 -16.88 5.49 1.29
N THR A 116 -16.37 5.16 0.11
CA THR A 116 -15.20 5.81 -0.49
C THR A 116 -15.59 6.35 -1.86
N GLU A 117 -15.29 7.61 -2.12
CA GLU A 117 -15.63 8.31 -3.37
C GLU A 117 -14.42 9.09 -3.88
N ILE A 118 -14.16 8.96 -5.20
CA ILE A 118 -13.30 9.92 -5.91
C ILE A 118 -14.10 11.20 -6.08
N ILE A 119 -13.53 12.32 -5.69
CA ILE A 119 -14.23 13.59 -5.71
C ILE A 119 -14.27 14.22 -7.11
N ASP A 120 -15.34 14.96 -7.38
CA ASP A 120 -15.47 15.76 -8.59
C ASP A 120 -14.79 17.13 -8.37
N PRO A 121 -13.71 17.46 -9.12
CA PRO A 121 -13.02 18.75 -8.98
C PRO A 121 -13.93 19.96 -9.20
N ALA A 122 -14.97 19.83 -10.03
CA ALA A 122 -15.92 20.92 -10.28
C ALA A 122 -16.73 21.31 -9.02
N ARG A 123 -16.90 20.38 -8.07
CA ARG A 123 -17.57 20.63 -6.78
C ARG A 123 -16.61 21.03 -5.67
N ASN A 124 -15.31 20.96 -5.90
CA ASN A 124 -14.25 21.16 -4.93
C ASN A 124 -13.28 22.29 -5.30
N GLU A 125 -13.75 23.31 -6.04
CA GLU A 125 -12.94 24.45 -6.45
C GLU A 125 -11.67 24.08 -7.27
N GLY A 126 -11.74 22.96 -7.99
CA GLY A 126 -10.61 22.43 -8.76
C GLY A 126 -9.71 21.46 -8.00
N ARG A 127 -9.96 21.22 -6.70
CA ARG A 127 -9.24 20.22 -5.89
C ARG A 127 -9.65 18.81 -6.33
N ALA A 128 -8.69 17.90 -6.42
CA ALA A 128 -8.91 16.51 -6.77
C ALA A 128 -8.43 15.58 -5.65
N GLY A 129 -9.07 14.43 -5.51
CA GLY A 129 -8.72 13.49 -4.47
C GLY A 129 -9.81 12.45 -4.23
N LEU A 130 -9.86 11.96 -3.02
CA LEU A 130 -10.90 11.06 -2.55
C LEU A 130 -11.35 11.42 -1.13
N VAL A 131 -12.55 10.99 -0.79
CA VAL A 131 -13.05 10.98 0.58
C VAL A 131 -13.40 9.55 0.98
N SER A 132 -13.12 9.18 2.23
CA SER A 132 -13.49 7.88 2.77
C SER A 132 -14.13 8.06 4.15
N ALA A 133 -15.22 7.36 4.39
CA ALA A 133 -15.86 7.28 5.70
C ALA A 133 -16.19 5.81 5.99
N VAL A 134 -15.72 5.34 7.12
CA VAL A 134 -15.88 3.95 7.55
C VAL A 134 -16.29 3.88 9.02
N VAL A 135 -17.27 3.03 9.30
CA VAL A 135 -17.57 2.55 10.64
C VAL A 135 -17.41 1.04 10.62
N LEU A 136 -16.49 0.51 11.40
CA LEU A 136 -16.15 -0.92 11.36
C LEU A 136 -17.31 -1.81 11.78
N SER A 137 -18.11 -1.39 12.77
CA SER A 137 -19.30 -2.11 13.19
C SER A 137 -20.28 -1.22 13.95
N PHE A 138 -21.59 -1.40 13.71
CA PHE A 138 -22.65 -0.77 14.49
C PHE A 138 -23.13 -1.64 15.67
N THR A 139 -22.80 -2.91 15.69
CA THR A 139 -23.39 -3.89 16.61
C THR A 139 -22.39 -4.50 17.59
N MET A 140 -21.10 -4.44 17.27
CA MET A 140 -20.03 -5.01 18.09
C MET A 140 -18.90 -3.98 18.24
N PRO A 141 -18.19 -3.95 19.38
CA PRO A 141 -17.05 -3.06 19.59
C PRO A 141 -15.82 -3.59 18.84
N ILE A 142 -15.82 -3.48 17.51
CA ILE A 142 -14.65 -3.80 16.67
C ILE A 142 -13.78 -2.56 16.62
N VAL A 143 -12.49 -2.74 16.89
CA VAL A 143 -11.47 -1.70 16.86
C VAL A 143 -10.25 -2.20 16.12
N LEU A 144 -9.50 -1.28 15.48
CA LEU A 144 -8.17 -1.56 14.96
C LEU A 144 -7.17 -1.70 16.10
N ASN A 145 -6.12 -2.51 15.92
CA ASN A 145 -5.07 -2.66 16.93
C ASN A 145 -4.32 -1.30 17.10
N PRO A 146 -4.33 -0.70 18.29
CA PRO A 146 -3.72 0.61 18.50
C PRO A 146 -2.18 0.57 18.63
N ASN A 147 -1.58 -0.63 18.74
CA ASN A 147 -0.15 -0.78 19.03
C ASN A 147 0.74 -0.80 17.79
N GLU A 148 0.17 -0.79 16.60
CA GLU A 148 0.90 -0.88 15.34
C GLU A 148 0.16 -0.17 14.21
N ASP A 149 0.86 0.14 13.13
CA ASP A 149 0.26 0.73 11.94
C ASP A 149 -0.72 -0.25 11.28
N GLN A 150 -1.98 0.16 11.16
CA GLN A 150 -3.07 -0.61 10.57
C GLN A 150 -3.45 -0.02 9.22
N SER A 151 -3.31 -0.78 8.15
CA SER A 151 -3.74 -0.34 6.83
C SER A 151 -5.26 -0.23 6.76
N ILE A 152 -5.78 0.89 6.23
CA ILE A 152 -7.20 1.22 6.26
C ILE A 152 -7.82 1.47 4.89
N LEU A 153 -7.03 1.93 3.92
CA LEU A 153 -7.51 2.29 2.59
C LEU A 153 -6.37 2.15 1.58
N ARG A 154 -6.69 1.64 0.40
CA ARG A 154 -5.78 1.65 -0.75
C ARG A 154 -6.36 2.48 -1.87
N ALA A 155 -5.50 3.23 -2.56
CA ALA A 155 -5.83 3.96 -3.77
C ALA A 155 -4.73 3.77 -4.81
N ARG A 156 -5.12 3.66 -6.09
CA ARG A 156 -4.19 3.57 -7.21
C ARG A 156 -4.13 4.90 -7.91
N TYR A 157 -2.94 5.46 -7.99
CA TYR A 157 -2.65 6.70 -8.68
C TYR A 157 -1.89 6.42 -9.97
N VAL A 158 -2.22 7.17 -10.99
CA VAL A 158 -1.54 7.16 -12.30
C VAL A 158 -1.05 8.57 -12.56
N VAL A 159 0.16 8.68 -13.09
CA VAL A 159 0.68 9.98 -13.54
C VAL A 159 -0.15 10.47 -14.72
N ALA A 160 -0.62 11.71 -14.64
CA ALA A 160 -1.45 12.31 -15.68
C ALA A 160 -0.68 12.42 -17.00
N GLU A 161 -1.39 12.28 -18.11
CA GLU A 161 -0.78 12.35 -19.45
C GLU A 161 -0.03 13.67 -19.64
N GLY A 162 1.26 13.56 -19.97
CA GLY A 162 2.15 14.71 -20.17
C GLY A 162 2.70 15.36 -18.90
N ALA A 163 2.34 14.86 -17.71
CA ALA A 163 2.84 15.40 -16.43
C ALA A 163 4.18 14.78 -16.00
N GLY A 164 4.46 13.53 -16.40
CA GLY A 164 5.67 12.82 -16.02
C GLY A 164 6.93 13.34 -16.71
N GLY A 165 8.08 12.95 -16.19
CA GLY A 165 9.39 13.26 -16.74
C GLY A 165 10.44 13.45 -15.65
N GLU A 166 11.69 13.66 -16.05
CA GLU A 166 12.78 13.93 -15.11
C GLU A 166 12.44 15.11 -14.19
N GLY A 167 12.60 14.89 -12.87
CA GLY A 167 12.30 15.90 -11.86
C GLY A 167 10.82 16.03 -11.48
N PHE A 168 9.94 15.14 -11.99
CA PHE A 168 8.55 15.09 -11.55
C PHE A 168 8.46 14.76 -10.07
N SER A 169 7.63 15.51 -9.35
CA SER A 169 7.32 15.29 -7.94
C SER A 169 5.90 15.76 -7.67
N SER A 170 5.07 14.89 -7.13
CA SER A 170 3.69 15.19 -6.76
C SER A 170 3.36 14.66 -5.38
N GLU A 171 2.69 15.49 -4.58
CA GLU A 171 2.34 15.16 -3.20
C GLU A 171 0.90 14.64 -3.10
N ILE A 172 0.72 13.69 -2.19
CA ILE A 172 -0.58 13.18 -1.77
C ILE A 172 -0.68 13.42 -0.27
N ASN A 173 -1.66 14.20 0.16
CA ASN A 173 -1.78 14.65 1.53
C ASN A 173 -3.20 14.44 2.09
N PHE A 174 -3.30 14.24 3.41
CA PHE A 174 -4.58 14.36 4.10
C PHE A 174 -5.02 15.81 4.17
N VAL A 175 -6.30 16.04 3.97
CA VAL A 175 -6.89 17.38 3.99
C VAL A 175 -8.33 17.35 4.47
N ASP A 176 -8.77 18.47 5.01
CA ASP A 176 -10.16 18.68 5.38
C ASP A 176 -10.97 19.37 4.29
N GLY A 177 -12.28 19.25 4.38
CA GLY A 177 -13.23 20.00 3.59
C GLY A 177 -13.44 19.51 2.16
N LEU A 178 -12.94 18.33 1.78
CA LEU A 178 -13.30 17.74 0.49
C LEU A 178 -14.76 17.28 0.49
N ILE A 179 -15.45 17.52 -0.62
CA ILE A 179 -16.88 17.23 -0.78
C ILE A 179 -17.06 16.06 -1.74
N GLY A 180 -17.50 14.93 -1.22
CA GLY A 180 -18.01 13.81 -2.00
C GLY A 180 -19.45 14.04 -2.46
N SER A 181 -20.31 13.04 -2.36
CA SER A 181 -21.75 13.18 -2.64
C SER A 181 -22.53 13.87 -1.51
N GLY A 182 -21.93 14.06 -0.34
CA GLY A 182 -22.55 14.61 0.88
C GLY A 182 -22.06 16.01 1.25
N GLN A 183 -21.77 16.19 2.52
CA GLN A 183 -21.18 17.38 3.11
C GLN A 183 -19.66 17.33 3.03
N PRO A 184 -18.95 18.45 3.29
CA PRO A 184 -17.51 18.44 3.47
C PRO A 184 -17.08 17.41 4.53
N VAL A 185 -15.96 16.74 4.29
CA VAL A 185 -15.42 15.70 5.15
C VAL A 185 -14.20 16.25 5.88
N ASP A 186 -14.21 16.10 7.20
CA ASP A 186 -13.06 16.40 8.04
C ASP A 186 -12.27 15.08 8.30
N THR A 187 -10.96 15.19 8.39
CA THR A 187 -10.04 14.07 8.65
C THR A 187 -9.99 13.80 10.15
N VAL A 188 -10.81 12.87 10.59
CA VAL A 188 -10.99 12.52 12.01
C VAL A 188 -11.10 11.01 12.20
N LEU A 189 -10.79 10.57 13.41
CA LEU A 189 -10.93 9.19 13.88
C LEU A 189 -12.08 9.09 14.89
N THR A 190 -12.64 7.91 15.01
CA THR A 190 -13.62 7.60 16.08
C THR A 190 -13.00 6.58 17.02
N VAL A 191 -12.79 6.98 18.28
CA VAL A 191 -12.28 6.14 19.37
C VAL A 191 -13.25 6.22 20.53
N ARG A 192 -13.69 5.09 21.10
CA ARG A 192 -14.70 5.02 22.17
C ARG A 192 -15.99 5.83 21.88
N GLY A 193 -16.36 5.92 20.60
CA GLY A 193 -17.52 6.71 20.18
C GLY A 193 -17.32 8.23 20.25
N GLN A 194 -16.10 8.70 20.45
CA GLN A 194 -15.72 10.11 20.44
C GLN A 194 -14.95 10.43 19.14
N THR A 195 -15.13 11.64 18.66
CA THR A 195 -14.30 12.18 17.56
C THR A 195 -12.94 12.56 18.12
N LEU A 196 -11.89 12.12 17.46
CA LEU A 196 -10.50 12.40 17.77
C LEU A 196 -9.79 12.92 16.53
N ASP A 197 -9.13 14.07 16.67
CA ASP A 197 -8.22 14.57 15.65
C ASP A 197 -6.92 13.74 15.67
N PRO A 198 -6.36 13.37 14.52
CA PRO A 198 -5.06 12.70 14.50
C PRO A 198 -3.98 13.61 15.08
N THR A 199 -3.05 13.02 15.84
CA THR A 199 -1.94 13.76 16.47
C THR A 199 -1.00 14.32 15.41
N GLN A 200 -0.71 13.51 14.38
CA GLN A 200 0.05 13.91 13.20
C GLN A 200 -0.59 13.30 11.95
N VAL A 201 -0.35 13.95 10.83
CA VAL A 201 -0.70 13.45 9.50
C VAL A 201 0.55 13.47 8.63
N GLN A 202 0.83 12.33 7.98
CA GLN A 202 1.94 12.18 7.06
C GLN A 202 1.41 11.88 5.67
N GLY A 203 1.73 12.72 4.69
CA GLY A 203 1.52 12.47 3.27
C GLY A 203 2.64 11.63 2.65
N ILE A 204 2.54 11.40 1.34
CA ILE A 204 3.57 10.72 0.56
C ILE A 204 3.83 11.50 -0.73
N THR A 205 5.07 11.44 -1.23
CA THR A 205 5.46 12.06 -2.50
C THR A 205 5.65 10.98 -3.56
N ILE A 206 5.04 11.15 -4.74
CA ILE A 206 5.34 10.35 -5.92
C ILE A 206 6.38 11.11 -6.74
N VAL A 207 7.52 10.49 -7.00
CA VAL A 207 8.60 11.06 -7.80
C VAL A 207 8.88 10.20 -9.01
N HIS A 208 9.30 10.82 -10.12
CA HIS A 208 9.91 10.09 -11.21
C HIS A 208 11.42 10.00 -11.02
N SER A 209 11.96 8.84 -11.28
CA SER A 209 13.39 8.57 -11.22
C SER A 209 13.76 7.59 -12.34
N ASP A 210 14.81 7.91 -13.06
CA ASP A 210 15.38 6.98 -14.05
C ASP A 210 15.91 5.71 -13.37
N ASP A 211 16.35 5.83 -12.11
CA ASP A 211 16.75 4.68 -11.29
C ASP A 211 15.55 3.75 -10.97
N ALA A 212 14.33 4.28 -10.96
CA ALA A 212 13.12 3.48 -10.80
C ALA A 212 12.71 2.75 -12.10
N CYS A 213 13.27 3.17 -13.25
CA CYS A 213 13.11 2.47 -14.52
C CYS A 213 14.06 1.28 -14.64
N ALA A 214 15.16 1.35 -13.92
CA ALA A 214 16.00 0.18 -13.73
C ALA A 214 15.48 -0.54 -12.47
N PRO A 215 15.09 -1.82 -12.54
CA PRO A 215 14.93 -2.56 -11.30
C PRO A 215 16.22 -2.39 -10.50
N PRO A 216 16.16 -2.14 -9.17
CA PRO A 216 17.35 -1.92 -8.37
C PRO A 216 18.30 -3.07 -8.63
N GLY A 217 19.35 -2.82 -9.39
CA GLY A 217 20.53 -3.60 -9.68
C GLY A 217 20.53 -5.12 -9.50
N VAL A 218 19.40 -5.74 -9.35
CA VAL A 218 19.31 -7.19 -9.22
C VAL A 218 19.42 -7.77 -10.62
N VAL A 219 20.55 -8.38 -10.85
CA VAL A 219 20.78 -9.17 -12.06
C VAL A 219 20.28 -10.59 -11.79
N PHE A 220 19.57 -11.18 -12.74
CA PHE A 220 19.09 -12.55 -12.66
C PHE A 220 19.22 -13.24 -14.02
N THR A 221 19.00 -14.53 -14.04
CA THR A 221 18.85 -15.29 -15.29
C THR A 221 17.38 -15.65 -15.45
N ARG A 222 16.74 -15.18 -16.54
CA ARG A 222 15.32 -15.47 -16.81
C ARG A 222 15.13 -16.98 -17.00
N ALA A 223 14.05 -17.51 -16.41
CA ALA A 223 13.70 -18.92 -16.33
C ALA A 223 14.51 -19.76 -15.31
N ASP A 224 15.45 -19.17 -14.54
CA ASP A 224 16.09 -19.80 -13.38
C ASP A 224 15.22 -19.53 -12.13
N ALA A 225 14.10 -20.22 -12.02
CA ALA A 225 13.11 -19.97 -10.99
C ALA A 225 13.50 -20.49 -9.60
N ASN A 226 14.35 -21.52 -9.54
CA ASN A 226 14.82 -22.11 -8.29
C ASN A 226 16.13 -21.49 -7.80
N ASN A 227 16.72 -20.57 -8.57
CA ASN A 227 17.92 -19.80 -8.24
C ASN A 227 19.18 -20.68 -8.05
N ASP A 228 19.41 -21.65 -8.95
CA ASP A 228 20.55 -22.59 -8.89
C ASP A 228 21.60 -22.39 -10.02
N ASP A 229 21.56 -21.26 -10.72
CA ASP A 229 22.42 -20.89 -11.86
C ASP A 229 22.22 -21.75 -13.13
N LYS A 230 21.12 -22.46 -13.23
CA LYS A 230 20.81 -23.29 -14.38
C LYS A 230 19.35 -23.12 -14.76
N VAL A 231 19.12 -23.15 -16.06
CA VAL A 231 17.77 -23.25 -16.59
C VAL A 231 17.53 -24.65 -17.10
N ASP A 232 16.85 -25.48 -16.32
CA ASP A 232 16.58 -26.88 -16.67
C ASP A 232 15.17 -27.33 -16.27
N ILE A 233 14.93 -28.64 -16.08
CA ILE A 233 13.59 -29.13 -15.73
C ILE A 233 13.19 -28.83 -14.29
N ALA A 234 14.15 -28.49 -13.42
CA ALA A 234 13.86 -28.18 -12.03
C ALA A 234 13.09 -26.87 -11.88
N ASP A 235 13.35 -25.89 -12.74
CA ASP A 235 12.72 -24.56 -12.72
C ASP A 235 11.21 -24.59 -12.95
N PRO A 236 10.73 -25.17 -14.05
CA PRO A 236 9.29 -25.24 -14.25
C PRO A 236 8.61 -26.12 -13.20
N ILE A 237 9.27 -27.15 -12.66
CA ILE A 237 8.74 -27.92 -11.54
C ILE A 237 8.65 -27.07 -10.27
N PHE A 238 9.65 -26.24 -10.00
CA PHE A 238 9.67 -25.31 -8.87
C PHE A 238 8.52 -24.31 -8.98
N THR A 239 8.38 -23.65 -10.13
CA THR A 239 7.31 -22.69 -10.41
C THR A 239 5.92 -23.33 -10.28
N ILE A 240 5.69 -24.53 -10.83
CA ILE A 240 4.42 -25.25 -10.70
C ILE A 240 4.13 -25.60 -9.23
N ASN A 241 5.14 -26.03 -8.46
CA ASN A 241 4.94 -26.34 -7.05
C ASN A 241 4.55 -25.09 -6.25
N TRP A 242 5.18 -23.95 -6.52
CA TRP A 242 4.81 -22.69 -5.90
C TRP A 242 3.38 -22.28 -6.25
N LEU A 243 3.03 -22.22 -7.53
CA LEU A 243 1.72 -21.75 -8.00
C LEU A 243 0.54 -22.65 -7.58
N ILE A 244 0.75 -23.98 -7.48
CA ILE A 244 -0.37 -24.93 -7.33
C ILE A 244 -0.34 -25.66 -6.00
N ARG A 245 0.85 -25.86 -5.40
CA ARG A 245 1.03 -26.77 -4.26
C ARG A 245 1.46 -26.06 -2.98
N ASN A 246 1.39 -24.71 -2.94
CA ASN A 246 1.93 -23.91 -1.83
C ASN A 246 3.42 -24.24 -1.55
N GLY A 247 4.19 -24.49 -2.58
CA GLY A 247 5.63 -24.63 -2.50
C GLY A 247 6.31 -23.28 -2.14
N PRO A 248 7.63 -23.29 -1.93
CA PRO A 248 8.36 -22.08 -1.61
C PRO A 248 8.24 -21.05 -2.75
N THR A 249 8.11 -19.79 -2.39
CA THR A 249 8.11 -18.67 -3.33
C THR A 249 9.51 -18.52 -3.95
N PRO A 250 9.63 -18.23 -5.25
CA PRO A 250 10.91 -17.88 -5.86
C PRO A 250 11.57 -16.70 -5.13
N ALA A 251 12.88 -16.79 -4.90
CA ALA A 251 13.66 -15.68 -4.35
C ALA A 251 13.67 -14.47 -5.30
N CYS A 252 13.60 -14.74 -6.60
CA CYS A 252 13.42 -13.77 -7.67
C CYS A 252 12.16 -14.14 -8.46
N ILE A 253 11.06 -13.43 -8.26
CA ILE A 253 9.80 -13.70 -8.99
C ILE A 253 9.96 -13.35 -10.47
N ALA A 254 10.71 -12.29 -10.79
CA ALA A 254 11.03 -11.92 -12.17
C ALA A 254 11.77 -13.02 -12.94
N SER A 255 12.60 -13.83 -12.29
CA SER A 255 13.24 -14.97 -12.96
C SER A 255 12.24 -16.08 -13.32
N ALA A 256 11.15 -16.21 -12.57
CA ALA A 256 10.11 -17.19 -12.84
C ALA A 256 9.11 -16.77 -13.92
N ASP A 257 9.10 -15.48 -14.33
CA ASP A 257 8.41 -14.98 -15.53
C ASP A 257 9.25 -15.30 -16.77
N ALA A 258 9.09 -16.51 -17.27
CA ALA A 258 9.94 -17.04 -18.33
C ALA A 258 9.62 -16.50 -19.71
N ASN A 259 8.39 -16.02 -19.93
CA ASN A 259 7.92 -15.49 -21.21
C ASN A 259 7.95 -13.96 -21.29
N ASP A 260 8.27 -13.28 -20.15
CA ASP A 260 8.39 -11.82 -20.04
C ASP A 260 7.08 -11.09 -20.37
N ASP A 261 5.96 -11.59 -19.82
CA ASP A 261 4.65 -10.97 -20.00
C ASP A 261 4.17 -10.13 -18.78
N GLY A 262 5.03 -9.98 -17.78
CA GLY A 262 4.78 -9.22 -16.56
C GLY A 262 3.93 -9.96 -15.54
N LYS A 263 3.77 -11.28 -15.68
CA LYS A 263 3.04 -12.14 -14.75
C LYS A 263 3.75 -13.46 -14.56
N THR A 264 3.68 -14.00 -13.37
CA THR A 264 4.14 -15.37 -13.12
C THR A 264 2.94 -16.27 -12.95
N ASP A 265 2.62 -17.05 -13.99
CA ASP A 265 1.51 -17.98 -14.00
C ASP A 265 1.88 -19.33 -14.66
N LEU A 266 0.90 -20.14 -15.07
CA LEU A 266 1.18 -21.45 -15.68
C LEU A 266 1.78 -21.34 -17.09
N SER A 267 1.74 -20.19 -17.75
CA SER A 267 2.36 -20.00 -19.05
C SER A 267 3.89 -20.08 -18.99
N ASP A 268 4.50 -19.63 -17.88
CA ASP A 268 5.94 -19.57 -17.69
C ASP A 268 6.62 -20.95 -17.58
N PRO A 269 6.18 -21.85 -16.69
CA PRO A 269 6.75 -23.17 -16.68
C PRO A 269 6.50 -23.94 -17.99
N LEU A 270 5.38 -23.70 -18.67
CA LEU A 270 5.13 -24.29 -19.98
C LEU A 270 6.07 -23.71 -21.05
N TYR A 271 6.36 -22.40 -20.97
CA TYR A 271 7.33 -21.76 -21.86
C TYR A 271 8.74 -22.34 -21.68
N THR A 272 9.18 -22.48 -20.43
CA THR A 272 10.48 -23.11 -20.11
C THR A 272 10.56 -24.56 -20.61
N ILE A 273 9.49 -25.35 -20.41
CA ILE A 273 9.39 -26.72 -20.92
C ILE A 273 9.46 -26.74 -22.46
N ALA A 274 8.72 -25.87 -23.12
CA ALA A 274 8.71 -25.79 -24.58
C ALA A 274 10.10 -25.42 -25.12
N TYR A 275 10.76 -24.44 -24.53
CA TYR A 275 12.14 -24.07 -24.89
C TYR A 275 13.10 -25.26 -24.75
N ARG A 276 13.07 -25.96 -23.61
CA ARG A 276 14.03 -27.02 -23.29
C ARG A 276 13.83 -28.31 -24.08
N PHE A 277 12.59 -28.67 -24.39
CA PHE A 277 12.25 -30.01 -24.89
C PHE A 277 11.48 -30.03 -26.21
N GLN A 278 10.98 -28.90 -26.69
CA GLN A 278 10.10 -28.84 -27.86
C GLN A 278 10.59 -27.84 -28.92
N ALA A 279 11.85 -27.37 -28.82
CA ALA A 279 12.38 -26.33 -29.68
C ALA A 279 11.51 -25.05 -29.72
N GLY A 280 10.88 -24.72 -28.59
CA GLY A 280 10.13 -23.49 -28.38
C GLY A 280 11.02 -22.26 -28.40
N PRO A 281 10.42 -21.06 -28.31
CA PRO A 281 11.16 -19.81 -28.35
C PRO A 281 12.13 -19.71 -27.15
N VAL A 282 13.24 -19.03 -27.38
CA VAL A 282 14.25 -18.73 -26.35
C VAL A 282 13.67 -17.75 -25.35
N PRO A 283 13.88 -17.92 -24.05
CA PRO A 283 13.48 -16.90 -23.06
C PRO A 283 14.05 -15.52 -23.43
N PRO A 284 13.27 -14.44 -23.26
CA PRO A 284 13.76 -13.08 -23.43
C PRO A 284 14.93 -12.74 -22.49
N ALA A 285 15.60 -11.61 -22.72
CA ALA A 285 16.63 -11.13 -21.80
C ALA A 285 16.04 -10.88 -20.39
N PRO A 286 16.84 -11.11 -19.33
CA PRO A 286 18.22 -11.57 -19.29
C PRO A 286 18.32 -13.11 -19.40
N PHE A 287 18.70 -13.59 -20.54
CA PHE A 287 18.93 -15.00 -20.85
C PHE A 287 19.96 -15.11 -22.01
N PRO A 288 20.88 -16.05 -22.04
CA PRO A 288 21.07 -17.18 -21.12
C PRO A 288 21.99 -16.88 -19.92
N SER A 289 22.39 -15.64 -19.75
CA SER A 289 23.29 -15.21 -18.68
C SER A 289 22.65 -14.13 -17.82
N CYS A 290 23.19 -13.97 -16.62
CA CYS A 290 22.83 -12.90 -15.72
C CYS A 290 22.79 -11.53 -16.38
N GLY A 291 21.78 -10.77 -16.10
CA GLY A 291 21.60 -9.41 -16.59
C GLY A 291 20.43 -8.71 -15.90
N GLN A 292 20.30 -7.44 -16.19
CA GLN A 292 19.15 -6.66 -15.76
C GLN A 292 17.94 -6.97 -16.66
N ASP A 293 16.74 -6.85 -16.10
CA ASP A 293 15.53 -6.90 -16.89
C ASP A 293 15.46 -5.72 -17.85
N ALA A 294 15.24 -6.02 -19.13
CA ALA A 294 15.09 -5.00 -20.16
C ALA A 294 13.66 -4.44 -20.22
N THR A 295 12.71 -5.14 -19.61
CA THR A 295 11.27 -4.84 -19.60
C THR A 295 10.74 -4.87 -18.17
N PRO A 296 11.13 -3.91 -17.30
CA PRO A 296 10.72 -3.91 -15.90
C PRO A 296 9.20 -3.91 -15.76
N ASP A 297 8.66 -4.91 -15.07
CA ASP A 297 7.22 -5.15 -14.92
C ASP A 297 6.74 -5.13 -13.47
N GLY A 298 7.64 -4.73 -12.54
CA GLY A 298 7.33 -4.64 -11.12
C GLY A 298 7.36 -5.99 -10.37
N LEU A 299 7.77 -7.08 -11.03
CA LEU A 299 7.98 -8.35 -10.35
C LEU A 299 9.20 -8.28 -9.44
N SER A 300 9.02 -8.69 -8.17
CA SER A 300 10.08 -8.60 -7.18
C SER A 300 11.21 -9.59 -7.43
N CYS A 301 12.44 -9.16 -7.15
CA CYS A 301 13.62 -10.01 -7.15
C CYS A 301 14.47 -9.66 -5.93
N ASN A 302 14.26 -10.39 -4.83
CA ASN A 302 14.90 -10.10 -3.55
C ASN A 302 16.31 -10.71 -3.44
N ASP A 303 16.56 -11.77 -4.18
CA ASP A 303 17.83 -12.47 -4.23
C ASP A 303 17.94 -13.23 -5.54
N SER A 304 19.13 -13.31 -6.09
CA SER A 304 19.41 -14.11 -7.28
C SER A 304 20.75 -14.84 -7.16
N SER A 305 20.90 -15.93 -7.90
CA SER A 305 22.14 -16.69 -8.02
C SER A 305 23.25 -15.92 -8.74
N CYS A 306 22.89 -14.81 -9.39
CA CYS A 306 23.83 -13.98 -10.13
C CYS A 306 24.86 -13.33 -9.20
N PRO A 307 26.18 -13.38 -9.55
CA PRO A 307 27.26 -12.80 -8.76
C PRO A 307 27.25 -11.26 -8.72
#